data_33b7b662fcfac8aba82cdfe74faa27e2
#
_entry.id   33b7b662fcfac8aba82cdfe74faa27e2
#
_cell.length_a   1.000
_cell.length_b   1.000
_cell.length_c   1.000
_cell.angle_alpha   90.00
_cell.angle_beta   90.00
_cell.angle_gamma   90.00
#
_symmetry.space_group_name_H-M   'P 1'
#
loop_
_entity.id
_entity.type
_entity.pdbx_description
1 polymer ?
#
loop_
_entity_poly.entity_id
_entity_poly.type
_entity_poly.pdbx_seq_one_letter_code
_entity_poly.pdbx_strand_id
1 'polypeptide(L)'
;MRFHMSSIFDDVIKRMEITYSQVRSAPLDDTSKILTGYVHTLDHGNAVFITDDRKPFLITIEFVLFHHLKTGDRIKAKVSYNSEFNNYAVSEVIEITHVTYDDAPVIKPNRSIDILGNSVSIGTSVMIPVKDNQDVTNKVTKMMTTLPADVLPILLSFDGRPTNFTVPTTYFTKPNYCSREKLMTCLSTFFYAKQQADTGKHVVLIIDSLDKMFTAFNGCMQKAGLIDPNLYSSAAVMDYESILCSSSLLQAGGSLTIVGLHQQGTSPQMIQISDRLSQIMDSVLEVK
;
A
#
# COMPACT_ATOMS: atom_id res chain seq x y z
N MET A 1 11.49 0.92 -19.17
CA MET A 1 11.14 2.29 -18.80
C MET A 1 11.02 2.27 -17.28
N ARG A 2 12.03 2.75 -16.54
CA ARG A 2 12.02 2.72 -15.06
C ARG A 2 11.25 3.95 -14.60
N PHE A 3 10.06 3.78 -14.08
CA PHE A 3 9.36 4.83 -13.38
C PHE A 3 9.98 4.99 -11.99
N HIS A 4 10.42 6.20 -11.65
CA HIS A 4 10.76 6.53 -10.28
C HIS A 4 9.49 6.40 -9.45
N MET A 5 9.43 5.40 -8.57
CA MET A 5 8.29 5.18 -7.66
C MET A 5 7.98 6.43 -6.81
N SER A 6 8.99 7.25 -6.47
CA SER A 6 8.79 8.51 -5.77
C SER A 6 7.85 9.46 -6.52
N SER A 7 7.99 9.62 -7.84
CA SER A 7 7.20 10.60 -8.60
C SER A 7 5.70 10.24 -8.69
N ILE A 8 5.38 8.96 -8.61
CA ILE A 8 3.99 8.50 -8.75
C ILE A 8 3.25 8.64 -7.43
N PHE A 9 3.90 8.29 -6.33
CA PHE A 9 3.35 8.50 -4.99
C PHE A 9 3.20 10.00 -4.68
N ASP A 10 4.17 10.82 -5.12
CA ASP A 10 4.13 12.27 -5.00
C ASP A 10 2.90 12.84 -5.73
N ASP A 11 2.56 12.34 -6.93
CA ASP A 11 1.37 12.74 -7.66
C ASP A 11 0.06 12.31 -6.98
N VAL A 12 0.00 11.10 -6.39
CA VAL A 12 -1.19 10.65 -5.65
C VAL A 12 -1.45 11.57 -4.47
N ILE A 13 -0.42 11.89 -3.71
CA ILE A 13 -0.58 12.70 -2.51
C ILE A 13 -0.75 14.17 -2.84
N LYS A 14 -0.11 14.70 -3.87
CA LYS A 14 -0.39 16.05 -4.36
C LYS A 14 -1.85 16.23 -4.75
N ARG A 15 -2.45 15.23 -5.37
CA ARG A 15 -3.89 15.22 -5.67
C ARG A 15 -4.72 15.04 -4.41
N MET A 16 -4.18 14.38 -3.39
CA MET A 16 -4.79 14.28 -2.06
C MET A 16 -4.64 15.60 -1.26
N GLU A 17 -3.60 16.41 -1.47
CA GLU A 17 -3.40 17.70 -0.79
C GLU A 17 -4.56 18.68 -1.00
N ILE A 18 -5.15 18.70 -2.19
CA ILE A 18 -6.37 19.48 -2.45
C ILE A 18 -7.49 19.07 -1.49
N THR A 19 -7.47 17.81 -1.05
CA THR A 19 -8.42 17.25 -0.09
C THR A 19 -7.93 17.40 1.36
N TYR A 20 -6.60 17.52 1.59
CA TYR A 20 -6.00 17.66 2.93
C TYR A 20 -6.28 19.00 3.58
N SER A 21 -6.36 20.09 2.82
CA SER A 21 -6.76 21.41 3.33
C SER A 21 -8.19 21.40 3.91
N GLN A 22 -8.98 20.39 3.59
CA GLN A 22 -10.36 20.21 4.07
C GLN A 22 -10.52 19.18 5.19
N VAL A 23 -9.47 18.42 5.52
CA VAL A 23 -9.56 17.39 6.55
C VAL A 23 -8.97 17.91 7.85
N ARG A 24 -9.85 18.29 8.74
CA ARG A 24 -9.50 18.41 10.16
C ARG A 24 -9.03 17.04 10.63
N SER A 25 -7.76 16.93 11.05
CA SER A 25 -7.29 15.77 11.79
C SER A 25 -8.23 15.55 12.98
N ALA A 26 -8.54 14.30 13.28
CA ALA A 26 -9.28 14.01 14.52
C ALA A 26 -8.50 14.62 15.70
N PRO A 27 -9.17 15.33 16.63
CA PRO A 27 -8.49 15.87 17.79
C PRO A 27 -7.79 14.73 18.53
N LEU A 28 -6.53 14.93 18.87
CA LEU A 28 -5.87 14.07 19.83
C LEU A 28 -6.39 14.46 21.22
N ASP A 29 -6.77 13.47 22.02
CA ASP A 29 -7.25 13.71 23.39
C ASP A 29 -6.16 14.31 24.31
N ASP A 30 -4.89 14.21 23.88
CA ASP A 30 -3.71 14.80 24.53
C ASP A 30 -3.07 15.86 23.66
N THR A 31 -2.41 16.84 24.30
CA THR A 31 -1.70 17.95 23.63
C THR A 31 -0.51 17.48 22.79
N SER A 32 -0.01 16.25 23.03
CA SER A 32 1.02 15.62 22.21
C SER A 32 1.04 14.11 22.38
N LYS A 33 1.29 13.36 21.29
CA LYS A 33 1.46 11.90 21.31
C LYS A 33 2.69 11.48 20.55
N ILE A 34 3.34 10.39 21.03
CA ILE A 34 4.40 9.71 20.28
C ILE A 34 3.73 8.60 19.46
N LEU A 35 3.94 8.64 18.15
CA LEU A 35 3.33 7.74 17.19
C LEU A 35 4.40 7.15 16.29
N THR A 36 4.13 5.99 15.71
CA THR A 36 4.95 5.33 14.69
C THR A 36 4.20 5.23 13.37
N GLY A 37 4.93 5.26 12.26
CA GLY A 37 4.35 5.20 10.93
C GLY A 37 5.37 5.48 9.83
N TYR A 38 4.87 5.80 8.65
CA TYR A 38 5.66 5.99 7.45
C TYR A 38 5.61 7.42 6.94
N VAL A 39 6.72 7.86 6.37
CA VAL A 39 6.85 9.16 5.72
C VAL A 39 6.47 9.05 4.26
N HIS A 40 5.81 10.07 3.77
CA HIS A 40 5.57 10.28 2.37
C HIS A 40 5.88 11.73 2.00
N THR A 41 6.93 11.95 1.22
CA THR A 41 7.37 13.29 0.81
C THR A 41 6.49 13.83 -0.31
N LEU A 42 6.28 15.15 -0.31
CA LEU A 42 5.45 15.86 -1.28
C LEU A 42 6.33 16.74 -2.19
N ASP A 43 5.84 17.06 -3.38
CA ASP A 43 6.55 17.87 -4.39
C ASP A 43 7.03 19.25 -3.88
N HIS A 44 6.36 19.79 -2.84
CA HIS A 44 6.70 21.10 -2.26
C HIS A 44 7.70 21.02 -1.12
N GLY A 45 8.27 19.84 -0.87
CA GLY A 45 9.26 19.61 0.17
C GLY A 45 8.68 19.27 1.55
N ASN A 46 7.40 19.47 1.79
CA ASN A 46 6.72 18.93 2.96
C ASN A 46 6.56 17.41 2.84
N ALA A 47 6.12 16.76 3.92
CA ALA A 47 5.77 15.35 3.89
C ALA A 47 4.51 15.06 4.71
N VAL A 48 3.93 13.90 4.50
CA VAL A 48 2.86 13.34 5.31
C VAL A 48 3.41 12.18 6.14
N PHE A 49 3.17 12.22 7.43
CA PHE A 49 3.40 11.12 8.35
C PHE A 49 2.12 10.30 8.47
N ILE A 50 2.13 9.08 7.97
CA ILE A 50 1.00 8.16 8.03
C ILE A 50 1.26 7.19 9.16
N THR A 51 0.51 7.29 10.25
CA THR A 51 0.69 6.45 11.44
C THR A 51 0.21 5.01 11.22
N ASP A 52 0.66 4.10 12.07
CA ASP A 52 0.24 2.69 12.03
C ASP A 52 -1.30 2.53 12.22
N ASP A 53 -1.95 3.46 12.92
CA ASP A 53 -3.42 3.57 13.01
C ASP A 53 -4.04 4.39 11.86
N ARG A 54 -3.26 4.70 10.83
CA ARG A 54 -3.68 5.29 9.54
C ARG A 54 -4.13 6.74 9.61
N LYS A 55 -3.66 7.48 10.59
CA LYS A 55 -3.91 8.92 10.70
C LYS A 55 -2.79 9.69 10.02
N PRO A 56 -3.12 10.64 9.15
CA PRO A 56 -2.14 11.49 8.51
C PRO A 56 -1.83 12.72 9.37
N PHE A 57 -0.54 13.08 9.43
CA PHE A 57 -0.05 14.29 10.07
C PHE A 57 0.96 14.99 9.15
N LEU A 58 1.01 16.31 9.23
CA LEU A 58 1.97 17.10 8.46
C LEU A 58 3.39 16.94 9.03
N ILE A 59 4.36 16.80 8.13
CA ILE A 59 5.78 17.03 8.41
C ILE A 59 6.20 18.24 7.59
N THR A 60 6.73 19.27 8.23
CA THR A 60 7.19 20.46 7.51
C THR A 60 8.49 20.21 6.79
N ILE A 61 8.77 21.05 5.78
CA ILE A 61 9.97 20.95 4.94
C ILE A 61 11.26 21.00 5.77
N GLU A 62 11.28 21.75 6.86
CA GLU A 62 12.42 21.84 7.76
C GLU A 62 12.78 20.48 8.37
N PHE A 63 11.77 19.72 8.84
CA PHE A 63 11.98 18.37 9.35
C PHE A 63 12.40 17.40 8.26
N VAL A 64 11.81 17.52 7.07
CA VAL A 64 12.17 16.67 5.93
C VAL A 64 13.62 16.86 5.55
N LEU A 65 14.07 18.11 5.43
CA LEU A 65 15.46 18.44 5.05
C LEU A 65 16.44 18.11 6.18
N PHE A 66 16.11 18.47 7.42
CA PHE A 66 17.00 18.25 8.57
C PHE A 66 17.27 16.77 8.82
N HIS A 67 16.26 15.94 8.69
CA HIS A 67 16.34 14.50 8.92
C HIS A 67 16.56 13.68 7.66
N HIS A 68 16.70 14.31 6.49
CA HIS A 68 16.85 13.66 5.18
C HIS A 68 15.73 12.62 4.90
N LEU A 69 14.51 12.94 5.31
CA LEU A 69 13.38 12.03 5.20
C LEU A 69 13.03 11.78 3.73
N LYS A 70 12.70 10.51 3.44
CA LYS A 70 12.28 10.05 2.12
C LYS A 70 10.96 9.30 2.22
N THR A 71 10.25 9.25 1.11
CA THR A 71 9.04 8.41 1.00
C THR A 71 9.37 6.96 1.35
N GLY A 72 8.59 6.38 2.26
CA GLY A 72 8.76 5.02 2.76
C GLY A 72 9.61 4.91 4.04
N ASP A 73 10.31 5.95 4.45
CA ASP A 73 11.02 5.94 5.74
C ASP A 73 10.03 5.67 6.87
N ARG A 74 10.42 4.81 7.81
CA ARG A 74 9.66 4.58 9.03
C ARG A 74 10.18 5.48 10.12
N ILE A 75 9.29 6.25 10.74
CA ILE A 75 9.65 7.12 11.84
C ILE A 75 8.82 6.84 13.10
N LYS A 76 9.44 7.13 14.24
CA LYS A 76 8.75 7.34 15.49
C LYS A 76 8.85 8.82 15.80
N ALA A 77 7.73 9.48 15.91
CA ALA A 77 7.67 10.92 16.00
C ALA A 77 6.65 11.39 17.05
N LYS A 78 6.92 12.54 17.64
CA LYS A 78 5.98 13.25 18.47
C LYS A 78 5.12 14.15 17.58
N VAL A 79 3.82 14.04 17.74
CA VAL A 79 2.83 14.86 17.05
C VAL A 79 2.18 15.78 18.07
N SER A 80 2.09 17.06 17.76
CA SER A 80 1.44 18.08 18.59
C SER A 80 0.63 19.04 17.72
N TYR A 81 -0.26 19.79 18.37
CA TYR A 81 -1.01 20.84 17.69
C TYR A 81 -0.08 21.97 17.28
N ASN A 82 -0.12 22.35 16.03
CA ASN A 82 0.59 23.50 15.48
C ASN A 82 -0.42 24.60 15.13
N SER A 83 -0.30 25.74 15.82
CA SER A 83 -1.21 26.87 15.67
C SER A 83 -1.06 27.60 14.33
N GLU A 84 0.12 27.53 13.72
CA GLU A 84 0.41 28.14 12.41
C GLU A 84 -0.38 27.48 11.29
N PHE A 85 -0.46 26.14 11.32
CA PHE A 85 -1.23 25.36 10.35
C PHE A 85 -2.66 25.07 10.82
N ASN A 86 -3.02 25.50 12.04
CA ASN A 86 -4.29 25.16 12.69
C ASN A 86 -4.60 23.65 12.60
N ASN A 87 -3.57 22.83 12.81
CA ASN A 87 -3.63 21.38 12.63
C ASN A 87 -2.57 20.65 13.49
N TYR A 88 -2.68 19.34 13.61
CA TYR A 88 -1.64 18.54 14.23
C TYR A 88 -0.53 18.24 13.22
N ALA A 89 0.71 18.41 13.65
CA ALA A 89 1.91 18.18 12.86
C ALA A 89 2.98 17.46 13.68
N VAL A 90 3.97 16.89 13.02
CA VAL A 90 5.17 16.36 13.65
C VAL A 90 5.94 17.52 14.26
N SER A 91 6.19 17.44 15.56
CA SER A 91 6.95 18.43 16.33
C SER A 91 8.35 17.94 16.72
N GLU A 92 8.59 16.63 16.64
CA GLU A 92 9.88 16.01 16.97
C GLU A 92 9.98 14.65 16.28
N VAL A 93 11.11 14.34 15.66
CA VAL A 93 11.42 13.01 15.12
C VAL A 93 12.38 12.33 16.09
N ILE A 94 11.95 11.20 16.67
CA ILE A 94 12.66 10.48 17.74
C ILE A 94 13.55 9.38 17.17
N GLU A 95 13.02 8.60 16.22
CA GLU A 95 13.72 7.49 15.59
C GLU A 95 13.41 7.48 14.09
N ILE A 96 14.41 7.11 13.27
CA ILE A 96 14.25 6.98 11.82
C ILE A 96 14.84 5.64 11.39
N THR A 97 14.09 4.91 10.58
CA THR A 97 14.58 3.78 9.80
C THR A 97 14.44 4.16 8.33
N HIS A 98 15.55 4.47 7.68
CA HIS A 98 15.54 4.81 6.27
C HIS A 98 15.27 3.59 5.40
N VAL A 99 14.45 3.78 4.38
CA VAL A 99 14.29 2.78 3.32
C VAL A 99 15.46 2.93 2.34
N THR A 100 16.16 1.84 2.11
CA THR A 100 17.16 1.76 1.05
C THR A 100 16.45 1.51 -0.28
N TYR A 101 16.32 2.55 -1.09
CA TYR A 101 15.93 2.40 -2.49
C TYR A 101 17.17 2.06 -3.28
N ASP A 102 17.36 0.79 -3.57
CA ASP A 102 18.49 0.37 -4.38
C ASP A 102 18.12 0.37 -5.86
N ASP A 103 18.90 1.08 -6.66
CA ASP A 103 18.99 0.92 -8.12
C ASP A 103 19.73 -0.40 -8.49
N ALA A 104 19.43 -1.46 -7.76
CA ALA A 104 20.08 -2.73 -7.91
C ALA A 104 19.83 -3.35 -9.28
N PRO A 105 20.82 -4.05 -9.83
CA PRO A 105 20.60 -4.88 -11.01
C PRO A 105 19.48 -5.88 -10.74
N VAL A 106 18.67 -6.15 -11.76
CA VAL A 106 17.59 -7.13 -11.68
C VAL A 106 18.17 -8.50 -11.29
N ILE A 107 18.04 -8.85 -10.02
CA ILE A 107 18.44 -10.17 -9.53
C ILE A 107 17.38 -11.16 -10.04
N LYS A 108 17.83 -12.21 -10.73
CA LYS A 108 16.89 -13.26 -11.14
C LYS A 108 16.44 -14.05 -9.92
N PRO A 109 15.15 -14.35 -9.77
CA PRO A 109 14.67 -15.17 -8.67
C PRO A 109 15.33 -16.54 -8.73
N ASN A 110 15.94 -16.93 -7.63
CA ASN A 110 16.57 -18.25 -7.47
C ASN A 110 15.73 -19.20 -6.61
N ARG A 111 14.55 -18.75 -6.21
CA ARG A 111 13.65 -19.48 -5.33
C ARG A 111 12.20 -19.31 -5.78
N SER A 112 11.43 -20.36 -5.60
CA SER A 112 9.98 -20.35 -5.78
C SER A 112 9.28 -20.79 -4.50
N ILE A 113 8.04 -20.36 -4.35
CA ILE A 113 7.13 -20.73 -3.25
C ILE A 113 5.85 -21.34 -3.85
N ASP A 114 5.21 -22.22 -3.11
CA ASP A 114 3.90 -22.74 -3.51
C ASP A 114 2.79 -21.74 -3.17
N ILE A 115 2.05 -21.33 -4.18
CA ILE A 115 0.84 -20.54 -4.04
C ILE A 115 -0.33 -21.35 -4.61
N LEU A 116 -1.10 -21.97 -3.73
CA LEU A 116 -2.29 -22.77 -4.10
C LEU A 116 -2.00 -23.92 -5.10
N GLY A 117 -0.84 -24.56 -4.94
CA GLY A 117 -0.40 -25.65 -5.84
C GLY A 117 0.33 -25.20 -7.10
N ASN A 118 0.64 -23.91 -7.22
CA ASN A 118 1.44 -23.35 -8.30
C ASN A 118 2.80 -22.87 -7.80
N SER A 119 3.86 -23.17 -8.55
CA SER A 119 5.20 -22.68 -8.25
C SER A 119 5.35 -21.24 -8.70
N VAL A 120 5.46 -20.31 -7.76
CA VAL A 120 5.59 -18.86 -8.01
C VAL A 120 6.97 -18.41 -7.60
N SER A 121 7.65 -17.70 -8.49
CA SER A 121 8.95 -17.08 -8.15
C SER A 121 8.79 -15.98 -7.11
N ILE A 122 9.67 -15.95 -6.12
CA ILE A 122 9.68 -14.82 -5.16
C ILE A 122 10.02 -13.51 -5.88
N GLY A 123 9.48 -12.39 -5.38
CA GLY A 123 9.72 -11.07 -5.98
C GLY A 123 8.93 -10.81 -7.27
N THR A 124 7.85 -11.56 -7.49
CA THR A 124 6.94 -11.38 -8.63
C THR A 124 5.54 -11.00 -8.18
N SER A 125 4.75 -10.47 -9.09
CA SER A 125 3.33 -10.15 -8.89
C SER A 125 2.43 -11.19 -9.57
N VAL A 126 1.40 -11.65 -8.86
CA VAL A 126 0.55 -12.76 -9.30
C VAL A 126 -0.91 -12.42 -9.11
N MET A 127 -1.72 -12.58 -10.15
CA MET A 127 -3.17 -12.46 -10.08
C MET A 127 -3.83 -13.83 -9.96
N ILE A 128 -4.81 -13.93 -9.05
CA ILE A 128 -5.61 -15.13 -8.83
C ILE A 128 -7.08 -14.80 -9.07
N PRO A 129 -7.70 -15.31 -10.13
CA PRO A 129 -9.12 -15.16 -10.35
C PRO A 129 -9.93 -15.85 -9.25
N VAL A 130 -10.97 -15.18 -8.77
CA VAL A 130 -11.90 -15.70 -7.76
C VAL A 130 -13.34 -15.56 -8.22
N LYS A 131 -14.18 -16.48 -7.78
CA LYS A 131 -15.62 -16.54 -8.18
C LYS A 131 -16.48 -15.65 -7.30
N ASP A 132 -16.27 -15.73 -6.00
CA ASP A 132 -17.08 -15.07 -4.99
C ASP A 132 -16.29 -14.85 -3.68
N ASN A 133 -16.93 -14.22 -2.72
CA ASN A 133 -16.31 -13.94 -1.42
C ASN A 133 -15.94 -15.19 -0.61
N GLN A 134 -16.65 -16.31 -0.79
CA GLN A 134 -16.31 -17.56 -0.11
C GLN A 134 -15.03 -18.16 -0.73
N ASP A 135 -14.90 -18.09 -2.04
CA ASP A 135 -13.70 -18.52 -2.75
C ASP A 135 -12.47 -17.67 -2.33
N VAL A 136 -12.64 -16.33 -2.20
CA VAL A 136 -11.62 -15.44 -1.61
C VAL A 136 -11.18 -15.95 -0.25
N THR A 137 -12.12 -16.17 0.66
CA THR A 137 -11.83 -16.61 2.04
C THR A 137 -11.08 -17.94 2.05
N ASN A 138 -11.51 -18.90 1.25
CA ASN A 138 -10.90 -20.22 1.16
C ASN A 138 -9.46 -20.13 0.63
N LYS A 139 -9.24 -19.37 -0.45
CA LYS A 139 -7.92 -19.19 -1.06
C LYS A 139 -6.95 -18.46 -0.13
N VAL A 140 -7.40 -17.37 0.51
CA VAL A 140 -6.58 -16.64 1.48
C VAL A 140 -6.20 -17.56 2.64
N THR A 141 -7.17 -18.30 3.22
CA THR A 141 -6.91 -19.25 4.31
C THR A 141 -5.86 -20.27 3.91
N LYS A 142 -6.04 -20.88 2.75
CA LYS A 142 -5.11 -21.89 2.25
C LYS A 142 -3.71 -21.30 2.07
N MET A 143 -3.58 -20.14 1.43
CA MET A 143 -2.27 -19.48 1.27
C MET A 143 -1.59 -19.22 2.61
N MET A 144 -2.33 -18.63 3.56
CA MET A 144 -1.78 -18.28 4.88
C MET A 144 -1.29 -19.49 5.68
N THR A 145 -1.86 -20.67 5.42
CA THR A 145 -1.49 -21.93 6.13
C THR A 145 -0.42 -22.73 5.40
N THR A 146 -0.21 -22.51 4.10
CA THR A 146 0.72 -23.31 3.28
C THR A 146 2.05 -22.62 2.99
N LEU A 147 2.15 -21.29 3.23
CA LEU A 147 3.39 -20.56 3.02
C LEU A 147 4.50 -21.11 3.94
N PRO A 148 5.75 -21.19 3.45
CA PRO A 148 6.89 -21.61 4.25
C PRO A 148 7.10 -20.74 5.49
N ALA A 149 7.62 -21.31 6.57
CA ALA A 149 7.80 -20.62 7.86
C ALA A 149 8.78 -19.42 7.80
N ASP A 150 9.67 -19.40 6.83
CA ASP A 150 10.63 -18.31 6.59
C ASP A 150 10.08 -17.20 5.68
N VAL A 151 8.84 -17.33 5.21
CA VAL A 151 8.13 -16.33 4.45
C VAL A 151 7.19 -15.55 5.37
N LEU A 152 7.26 -14.24 5.33
CA LEU A 152 6.38 -13.35 6.10
C LEU A 152 5.12 -13.05 5.29
N PRO A 153 3.96 -13.64 5.63
CA PRO A 153 2.71 -13.27 5.00
C PRO A 153 2.17 -11.95 5.59
N ILE A 154 1.71 -11.07 4.72
CA ILE A 154 1.00 -9.84 5.08
C ILE A 154 -0.31 -9.84 4.30
N LEU A 155 -1.43 -9.71 5.00
CA LEU A 155 -2.75 -9.66 4.38
C LEU A 155 -3.30 -8.24 4.39
N LEU A 156 -3.66 -7.73 3.21
CA LEU A 156 -4.48 -6.54 3.05
C LEU A 156 -5.91 -6.96 2.69
N SER A 157 -6.84 -6.77 3.61
CA SER A 157 -8.25 -7.13 3.43
C SER A 157 -9.14 -5.90 3.31
N PHE A 158 -10.01 -5.89 2.31
CA PHE A 158 -10.91 -4.77 1.99
C PHE A 158 -12.32 -4.87 2.59
N ASP A 159 -12.68 -5.91 3.24
CA ASP A 159 -14.05 -6.04 3.78
C ASP A 159 -14.13 -6.11 5.30
N GLY A 160 -12.99 -6.04 5.97
CA GLY A 160 -12.96 -6.04 7.45
C GLY A 160 -13.64 -7.26 8.05
N ARG A 161 -13.81 -8.33 7.28
CA ARG A 161 -14.29 -9.58 7.86
C ARG A 161 -13.24 -10.03 8.85
N PRO A 162 -13.60 -10.19 10.12
CA PRO A 162 -12.73 -10.89 11.04
C PRO A 162 -12.59 -12.30 10.45
N THR A 163 -11.61 -12.46 9.58
CA THR A 163 -11.13 -13.77 9.25
C THR A 163 -10.60 -14.30 10.57
N ASN A 164 -10.92 -15.53 10.93
CA ASN A 164 -10.38 -16.21 12.10
C ASN A 164 -8.85 -16.42 12.00
N PHE A 165 -8.17 -15.51 11.27
CA PHE A 165 -6.74 -15.51 11.07
C PHE A 165 -6.07 -14.84 12.26
N THR A 166 -5.47 -15.63 13.09
CA THR A 166 -4.50 -15.19 14.11
C THR A 166 -3.16 -14.80 13.48
N VAL A 167 -3.17 -14.14 12.32
CA VAL A 167 -1.93 -13.69 11.67
C VAL A 167 -1.58 -12.32 12.19
N PRO A 168 -0.38 -12.14 12.77
CA PRO A 168 0.02 -10.89 13.42
C PRO A 168 0.10 -9.68 12.48
N THR A 169 0.04 -9.88 11.17
CA THR A 169 0.26 -8.86 10.13
C THR A 169 -0.93 -8.74 9.17
N THR A 170 -2.14 -8.68 9.72
CA THR A 170 -3.34 -8.42 8.91
C THR A 170 -3.75 -6.97 9.02
N TYR A 171 -3.82 -6.30 7.88
CA TYR A 171 -4.36 -4.95 7.73
C TYR A 171 -5.73 -5.06 7.06
N PHE A 172 -6.72 -4.37 7.58
CA PHE A 172 -8.05 -4.42 7.00
C PHE A 172 -8.71 -3.05 6.95
N THR A 173 -9.49 -2.83 5.90
CA THR A 173 -10.38 -1.69 5.79
C THR A 173 -11.75 -2.07 6.32
N LYS A 174 -12.41 -1.15 7.02
CA LYS A 174 -13.81 -1.37 7.42
C LYS A 174 -14.75 -1.01 6.27
N PRO A 175 -15.94 -1.64 6.17
CA PRO A 175 -16.91 -1.31 5.11
C PRO A 175 -17.32 0.16 5.07
N ASN A 176 -17.38 0.82 6.23
CA ASN A 176 -17.73 2.23 6.38
C ASN A 176 -16.56 3.21 6.15
N TYR A 177 -15.35 2.70 5.89
CA TYR A 177 -14.23 3.58 5.55
C TYR A 177 -14.49 4.27 4.21
N CYS A 178 -14.21 5.56 4.16
CA CYS A 178 -14.21 6.29 2.89
C CYS A 178 -13.02 5.86 2.00
N SER A 179 -13.08 6.19 0.72
CA SER A 179 -12.02 5.83 -0.25
C SER A 179 -10.63 6.24 0.22
N ARG A 180 -10.49 7.40 0.86
CA ARG A 180 -9.23 7.89 1.41
C ARG A 180 -8.69 7.01 2.54
N GLU A 181 -9.53 6.63 3.50
CA GLU A 181 -9.12 5.74 4.59
C GLU A 181 -8.69 4.37 4.06
N LYS A 182 -9.40 3.87 3.03
CA LYS A 182 -9.04 2.64 2.34
C LYS A 182 -7.69 2.77 1.63
N LEU A 183 -7.47 3.88 0.93
CA LEU A 183 -6.19 4.15 0.26
C LEU A 183 -5.04 4.27 1.26
N MET A 184 -5.23 4.98 2.38
CA MET A 184 -4.23 5.08 3.44
C MET A 184 -3.87 3.71 4.01
N THR A 185 -4.86 2.83 4.16
CA THR A 185 -4.62 1.45 4.59
C THR A 185 -3.77 0.68 3.58
N CYS A 186 -4.06 0.82 2.28
CA CYS A 186 -3.26 0.21 1.22
C CYS A 186 -1.81 0.66 1.28
N LEU A 187 -1.59 1.98 1.27
CA LEU A 187 -0.26 2.57 1.25
C LEU A 187 0.57 2.17 2.49
N SER A 188 -0.02 2.26 3.69
CA SER A 188 0.68 1.88 4.92
C SER A 188 1.03 0.39 4.95
N THR A 189 0.12 -0.48 4.46
CA THR A 189 0.37 -1.92 4.36
C THR A 189 1.50 -2.21 3.38
N PHE A 190 1.46 -1.57 2.22
CA PHE A 190 2.46 -1.73 1.19
C PHE A 190 3.85 -1.27 1.66
N PHE A 191 3.95 -0.09 2.27
CA PHE A 191 5.22 0.41 2.83
C PHE A 191 5.76 -0.50 3.94
N TYR A 192 4.89 -1.01 4.80
CA TYR A 192 5.29 -1.99 5.80
C TYR A 192 5.84 -3.26 5.15
N ALA A 193 5.15 -3.80 4.14
CA ALA A 193 5.59 -4.99 3.42
C ALA A 193 6.96 -4.77 2.77
N LYS A 194 7.13 -3.64 2.10
CA LYS A 194 8.40 -3.26 1.47
C LYS A 194 9.53 -3.13 2.51
N GLN A 195 9.28 -2.43 3.61
CA GLN A 195 10.28 -2.28 4.67
C GLN A 195 10.70 -3.64 5.26
N GLN A 196 9.74 -4.57 5.48
CA GLN A 196 10.09 -5.91 5.93
C GLN A 196 10.97 -6.65 4.91
N ALA A 197 10.70 -6.48 3.62
CA ALA A 197 11.53 -7.05 2.57
C ALA A 197 12.94 -6.40 2.54
N ASP A 198 13.04 -5.09 2.73
CA ASP A 198 14.32 -4.37 2.81
C ASP A 198 15.20 -4.84 4.00
N THR A 199 14.60 -5.41 5.05
CA THR A 199 15.35 -6.07 6.15
C THR A 199 15.84 -7.49 5.84
N GLY A 200 15.72 -7.94 4.60
CA GLY A 200 16.17 -9.27 4.16
C GLY A 200 15.12 -10.38 4.27
N LYS A 201 13.87 -10.05 4.60
CA LYS A 201 12.79 -11.05 4.69
C LYS A 201 12.17 -11.33 3.33
N HIS A 202 11.72 -12.56 3.13
CA HIS A 202 10.84 -12.89 2.01
C HIS A 202 9.40 -12.58 2.40
N VAL A 203 8.82 -11.54 1.78
CA VAL A 203 7.46 -11.07 2.09
C VAL A 203 6.50 -11.49 1.00
N VAL A 204 5.34 -12.01 1.37
CA VAL A 204 4.19 -12.23 0.47
C VAL A 204 3.06 -11.30 0.91
N LEU A 205 2.83 -10.26 0.14
CA LEU A 205 1.71 -9.36 0.33
C LEU A 205 0.49 -9.92 -0.40
N ILE A 206 -0.50 -10.39 0.35
CA ILE A 206 -1.76 -10.91 -0.16
C ILE A 206 -2.79 -9.78 -0.13
N ILE A 207 -3.39 -9.48 -1.27
CA ILE A 207 -4.46 -8.48 -1.43
C ILE A 207 -5.75 -9.23 -1.75
N ASP A 208 -6.71 -9.22 -0.84
CA ASP A 208 -7.93 -10.02 -0.95
C ASP A 208 -8.91 -9.52 -2.03
N SER A 209 -8.76 -8.29 -2.50
CA SER A 209 -9.57 -7.74 -3.60
C SER A 209 -8.84 -6.62 -4.34
N LEU A 210 -8.32 -6.93 -5.51
CA LEU A 210 -7.75 -5.95 -6.42
C LEU A 210 -8.81 -4.94 -6.89
N ASP A 211 -10.05 -5.36 -7.05
CA ASP A 211 -11.17 -4.52 -7.49
C ASP A 211 -11.50 -3.42 -6.47
N LYS A 212 -11.55 -3.78 -5.19
CA LYS A 212 -11.83 -2.83 -4.11
C LYS A 212 -10.66 -1.90 -3.88
N MET A 213 -9.44 -2.41 -4.02
CA MET A 213 -8.23 -1.57 -4.01
C MET A 213 -8.33 -0.52 -5.11
N PHE A 214 -8.59 -0.91 -6.35
CA PHE A 214 -8.75 0.02 -7.46
C PHE A 214 -9.87 1.04 -7.20
N THR A 215 -11.02 0.59 -6.69
CA THR A 215 -12.14 1.47 -6.36
C THR A 215 -11.75 2.52 -5.31
N ALA A 216 -10.89 2.16 -4.35
CA ALA A 216 -10.39 3.12 -3.36
C ALA A 216 -9.51 4.21 -4.00
N PHE A 217 -8.60 3.85 -4.91
CA PHE A 217 -7.79 4.80 -5.66
C PHE A 217 -8.65 5.73 -6.51
N ASN A 218 -9.53 5.18 -7.33
CA ASN A 218 -10.41 5.95 -8.19
C ASN A 218 -11.37 6.86 -7.40
N GLY A 219 -11.92 6.37 -6.29
CA GLY A 219 -12.83 7.15 -5.45
C GLY A 219 -12.15 8.34 -4.74
N CYS A 220 -10.85 8.30 -4.50
CA CYS A 220 -10.09 9.45 -4.02
C CYS A 220 -10.01 10.55 -5.10
N MET A 221 -9.79 10.17 -6.35
CA MET A 221 -9.72 11.11 -7.48
C MET A 221 -11.06 11.75 -7.80
N GLN A 222 -12.14 10.98 -7.74
CA GLN A 222 -13.50 11.48 -7.97
C GLN A 222 -13.92 12.55 -6.95
N LYS A 223 -13.60 12.34 -5.66
CA LYS A 223 -13.92 13.30 -4.59
C LYS A 223 -13.17 14.62 -4.70
N ALA A 224 -12.02 14.62 -5.36
CA ALA A 224 -11.28 15.85 -5.65
C ALA A 224 -11.93 16.70 -6.75
N GLY A 225 -13.07 16.29 -7.29
CA GLY A 225 -13.77 17.02 -8.37
C GLY A 225 -13.04 17.00 -9.71
N LEU A 226 -12.03 16.16 -9.85
CA LEU A 226 -11.14 16.11 -11.00
C LEU A 226 -11.67 15.24 -12.15
N ILE A 227 -12.74 14.46 -11.92
CA ILE A 227 -13.18 13.44 -12.89
C ILE A 227 -14.68 13.24 -12.83
N ASP A 228 -15.26 13.01 -14.02
CA ASP A 228 -16.62 12.50 -14.16
C ASP A 228 -16.79 11.20 -13.33
N PRO A 229 -17.83 11.09 -12.49
CA PRO A 229 -18.10 9.89 -11.69
C PRO A 229 -18.18 8.58 -12.50
N ASN A 230 -18.43 8.68 -13.80
CA ASN A 230 -18.54 7.54 -14.70
C ASN A 230 -17.22 7.18 -15.40
N LEU A 231 -16.16 7.96 -15.20
CA LEU A 231 -14.86 7.72 -15.82
C LEU A 231 -13.84 7.29 -14.79
N TYR A 232 -12.93 6.41 -15.22
CA TYR A 232 -11.74 6.10 -14.43
C TYR A 232 -10.66 7.14 -14.65
N SER A 233 -10.03 7.55 -13.56
CA SER A 233 -8.86 8.40 -13.62
C SER A 233 -7.68 7.61 -14.18
N SER A 234 -7.09 8.11 -15.27
CA SER A 234 -5.82 7.55 -15.76
C SER A 234 -4.73 7.59 -14.70
N ALA A 235 -4.74 8.61 -13.87
CA ALA A 235 -3.83 8.72 -12.73
C ALA A 235 -4.08 7.66 -11.66
N ALA A 236 -5.35 7.41 -11.28
CA ALA A 236 -5.66 6.32 -10.33
C ALA A 236 -5.23 4.96 -10.86
N VAL A 237 -5.37 4.75 -12.17
CA VAL A 237 -4.88 3.53 -12.85
C VAL A 237 -3.37 3.43 -12.74
N MET A 238 -2.62 4.49 -13.07
CA MET A 238 -1.16 4.50 -13.01
C MET A 238 -0.63 4.24 -11.59
N ASP A 239 -1.22 4.87 -10.59
CA ASP A 239 -0.83 4.72 -9.20
C ASP A 239 -1.07 3.28 -8.70
N TYR A 240 -2.23 2.75 -9.04
CA TYR A 240 -2.60 1.37 -8.73
C TYR A 240 -1.64 0.35 -9.37
N GLU A 241 -1.34 0.53 -10.67
CA GLU A 241 -0.39 -0.30 -11.40
C GLU A 241 1.01 -0.24 -10.81
N SER A 242 1.45 0.93 -10.40
CA SER A 242 2.77 1.10 -9.80
C SER A 242 2.97 0.29 -8.54
N ILE A 243 1.94 0.16 -7.70
CA ILE A 243 2.02 -0.71 -6.52
C ILE A 243 2.15 -2.17 -6.95
N LEU A 244 1.35 -2.62 -7.91
CA LEU A 244 1.38 -4.02 -8.36
C LEU A 244 2.70 -4.38 -9.06
N CYS A 245 3.28 -3.44 -9.81
CA CYS A 245 4.58 -3.60 -10.47
C CYS A 245 5.79 -3.43 -9.52
N SER A 246 5.57 -3.16 -8.25
CA SER A 246 6.66 -2.94 -7.28
C SER A 246 7.20 -4.23 -6.62
N SER A 247 6.65 -5.39 -6.99
CA SER A 247 7.22 -6.69 -6.63
C SER A 247 8.69 -6.75 -7.08
N SER A 248 9.58 -7.20 -6.21
CA SER A 248 11.01 -7.19 -6.50
C SER A 248 11.81 -8.11 -5.58
N LEU A 249 13.00 -8.47 -6.06
CA LEU A 249 14.09 -8.98 -5.24
C LEU A 249 14.95 -7.81 -4.79
N LEU A 250 15.35 -7.81 -3.53
CA LEU A 250 16.10 -6.72 -2.92
C LEU A 250 17.56 -7.12 -2.66
N GLN A 251 18.47 -6.15 -2.69
CA GLN A 251 19.91 -6.40 -2.51
C GLN A 251 20.26 -7.02 -1.16
N ALA A 252 19.50 -6.70 -0.12
CA ALA A 252 19.67 -7.32 1.20
C ALA A 252 19.28 -8.81 1.26
N GLY A 253 18.91 -9.41 0.12
CA GLY A 253 18.48 -10.80 0.02
C GLY A 253 17.00 -11.03 0.32
N GLY A 254 16.25 -9.99 0.68
CA GLY A 254 14.80 -10.05 0.85
C GLY A 254 14.04 -9.98 -0.48
N SER A 255 12.74 -10.17 -0.41
CA SER A 255 11.85 -10.06 -1.58
C SER A 255 10.46 -9.60 -1.21
N LEU A 256 9.82 -8.87 -2.11
CA LEU A 256 8.40 -8.55 -2.05
C LEU A 256 7.67 -9.28 -3.20
N THR A 257 6.88 -10.27 -2.86
CA THR A 257 5.97 -10.97 -3.78
C THR A 257 4.56 -10.44 -3.52
N ILE A 258 3.83 -10.07 -4.58
CA ILE A 258 2.47 -9.54 -4.47
C ILE A 258 1.50 -10.56 -5.05
N VAL A 259 0.51 -10.97 -4.25
CA VAL A 259 -0.54 -11.90 -4.67
C VAL A 259 -1.88 -11.19 -4.56
N GLY A 260 -2.50 -10.87 -5.67
CA GLY A 260 -3.77 -10.18 -5.72
C GLY A 260 -4.92 -11.09 -6.14
N LEU A 261 -6.01 -11.12 -5.36
CA LEU A 261 -7.23 -11.82 -5.75
C LEU A 261 -8.14 -10.86 -6.52
N HIS A 262 -8.65 -11.31 -7.65
CA HIS A 262 -9.46 -10.53 -8.56
C HIS A 262 -10.78 -11.24 -8.89
N GLN A 263 -11.89 -10.59 -8.60
CA GLN A 263 -13.21 -11.08 -8.98
C GLN A 263 -13.59 -10.47 -10.33
N GLN A 264 -13.73 -11.32 -11.32
CA GLN A 264 -14.08 -10.88 -12.67
C GLN A 264 -15.47 -10.23 -12.68
N GLY A 265 -15.51 -8.94 -12.93
CA GLY A 265 -16.75 -8.18 -13.05
C GLY A 265 -17.39 -8.32 -14.43
N THR A 266 -18.69 -8.02 -14.49
CA THR A 266 -19.46 -8.09 -15.74
C THR A 266 -19.61 -6.72 -16.42
N SER A 267 -19.26 -5.63 -15.75
CA SER A 267 -19.33 -4.30 -16.36
C SER A 267 -18.16 -4.10 -17.35
N PRO A 268 -18.37 -3.35 -18.45
CA PRO A 268 -17.31 -3.07 -19.43
C PRO A 268 -16.04 -2.50 -18.80
N GLN A 269 -16.20 -1.65 -17.78
CA GLN A 269 -15.08 -1.05 -17.07
C GLN A 269 -14.30 -2.08 -16.26
N MET A 270 -14.98 -3.00 -15.57
CA MET A 270 -14.32 -4.07 -14.80
C MET A 270 -13.61 -5.07 -15.71
N ILE A 271 -14.17 -5.34 -16.90
CA ILE A 271 -13.50 -6.17 -17.91
C ILE A 271 -12.22 -5.49 -18.37
N GLN A 272 -12.26 -4.20 -18.66
CA GLN A 272 -11.08 -3.44 -19.08
C GLN A 272 -9.98 -3.43 -18.00
N ILE A 273 -10.34 -3.31 -16.73
CA ILE A 273 -9.38 -3.39 -15.61
C ILE A 273 -8.80 -4.80 -15.53
N SER A 274 -9.64 -5.82 -15.65
CA SER A 274 -9.23 -7.24 -15.65
C SER A 274 -8.18 -7.53 -16.72
N ASP A 275 -8.45 -7.08 -17.95
CA ASP A 275 -7.53 -7.24 -19.08
C ASP A 275 -6.20 -6.52 -18.83
N ARG A 276 -6.28 -5.31 -18.28
CA ARG A 276 -5.08 -4.53 -17.95
C ARG A 276 -4.27 -5.15 -16.82
N LEU A 277 -4.91 -5.64 -15.75
CA LEU A 277 -4.26 -6.36 -14.66
C LEU A 277 -3.51 -7.59 -15.17
N SER A 278 -4.12 -8.35 -16.08
CA SER A 278 -3.47 -9.53 -16.68
C SER A 278 -2.24 -9.20 -17.53
N GLN A 279 -2.11 -7.95 -17.99
CA GLN A 279 -0.96 -7.47 -18.76
C GLN A 279 0.18 -6.94 -17.90
N ILE A 280 -0.12 -6.41 -16.71
CA ILE A 280 0.89 -5.78 -15.84
C ILE A 280 1.43 -6.71 -14.77
N MET A 281 0.67 -7.71 -14.34
CA MET A 281 1.14 -8.70 -13.38
C MET A 281 1.95 -9.78 -14.08
N ASP A 282 3.00 -10.26 -13.42
CA ASP A 282 3.96 -11.22 -14.01
C ASP A 282 3.30 -12.55 -14.39
N SER A 283 2.23 -12.92 -13.68
CA SER A 283 1.47 -14.13 -14.03
C SER A 283 0.02 -14.09 -13.53
N VAL A 284 -0.83 -14.85 -14.21
CA VAL A 284 -2.21 -15.16 -13.80
C VAL A 284 -2.28 -16.64 -13.46
N LEU A 285 -2.65 -16.98 -12.23
CA LEU A 285 -2.73 -18.37 -11.78
C LEU A 285 -4.15 -18.92 -11.95
N GLU A 286 -4.30 -19.93 -12.78
CA GLU A 286 -5.51 -20.74 -12.79
C GLU A 286 -5.47 -21.73 -11.61
N VAL A 287 -6.30 -21.49 -10.61
CA VAL A 287 -6.44 -22.39 -9.47
C VAL A 287 -7.61 -23.33 -9.75
N LYS A 288 -7.30 -24.62 -9.89
CA LYS A 288 -8.29 -25.69 -10.07
C LYS A 288 -9.04 -26.00 -8.78
#